data_f46d96f2331c4178a2bc71ea87118519
#
_entry.id   f46d96f2331c4178a2bc71ea87118519
#
_cell.length_a   1.000
_cell.length_b   1.000
_cell.length_c   1.000
_cell.angle_alpha   90.00
_cell.angle_beta   90.00
_cell.angle_gamma   90.00
#
_symmetry.space_group_name_H-M   'P 1'
#
loop_
_entity.id
_entity.type
_entity.pdbx_description
1 polymer ?
#
loop_
_entity_poly.entity_id
_entity_poly.type
_entity_poly.pdbx_seq_one_letter_code
_entity_poly.pdbx_strand_id
1 'polypeptide(L)'
;MTQTRLAVIGGDGIGPEVTAEALKVLGVAAPDGVKFEQTRYDLGAERYLATGEVLPDSVLAEIREHDAILLGAVGGKPNDPRLPPGILERGLLLRLRFELDHYVNLRPSRIFPGVTSPLAPHILEGAGEVDFVVVREGTEGPYTGNGGALRVGTPHEIATEVSVNTAYGVERVVRDAFARAQRRPRKKLTLVHKTNVLVNAGSLWWRLVQAVAPEFADVTVDYIHVDAAMIFLTTDPSRFDVVVTDNLFGDIITDLAAAITGGIGLAASGNINPDRTTPSMFEPVHGSAPDIAGQQKADPTAAILSASLLLDHLGYADAATVVESAVLADLADRVPGAARTTAEVGDSIAQRISG
;
A
#
# COMPACT_ATOMS: atom_id res chain seq x y z
N MET A 1 -16.34 -25.44 -7.85
CA MET A 1 -16.12 -23.96 -7.93
C MET A 1 -15.67 -23.50 -6.56
N THR A 2 -14.50 -22.89 -6.50
CA THR A 2 -13.99 -22.26 -5.27
C THR A 2 -14.62 -20.88 -5.17
N GLN A 3 -15.27 -20.59 -4.05
CA GLN A 3 -15.89 -19.29 -3.78
C GLN A 3 -14.96 -18.50 -2.86
N THR A 4 -14.51 -17.34 -3.31
CA THR A 4 -13.67 -16.42 -2.55
C THR A 4 -14.53 -15.23 -2.12
N ARG A 5 -14.69 -15.03 -0.83
CA ARG A 5 -15.52 -13.93 -0.27
C ARG A 5 -14.70 -12.65 -0.21
N LEU A 6 -15.14 -11.63 -0.90
CA LEU A 6 -14.47 -10.35 -1.01
C LEU A 6 -15.29 -9.24 -0.35
N ALA A 7 -14.76 -8.62 0.69
CA ALA A 7 -15.30 -7.39 1.23
C ALA A 7 -14.88 -6.22 0.33
N VAL A 8 -15.83 -5.43 -0.14
CA VAL A 8 -15.59 -4.29 -1.02
C VAL A 8 -15.99 -3.01 -0.30
N ILE A 9 -15.03 -2.12 -0.12
CA ILE A 9 -15.23 -0.80 0.46
C ILE A 9 -14.87 0.22 -0.62
N GLY A 10 -15.87 0.73 -1.34
CA GLY A 10 -15.64 1.77 -2.36
C GLY A 10 -15.08 3.05 -1.74
N GLY A 11 -15.59 3.42 -0.56
CA GLY A 11 -15.19 4.62 0.15
C GLY A 11 -15.78 5.88 -0.49
N ASP A 12 -14.97 6.94 -0.53
CA ASP A 12 -15.36 8.29 -0.91
C ASP A 12 -14.75 8.75 -2.24
N GLY A 13 -15.32 9.80 -2.79
CA GLY A 13 -14.77 10.51 -3.95
C GLY A 13 -14.60 9.64 -5.19
N ILE A 14 -13.35 9.49 -5.65
CA ILE A 14 -13.02 8.63 -6.80
C ILE A 14 -12.99 7.14 -6.45
N GLY A 15 -13.00 6.79 -5.17
CA GLY A 15 -12.87 5.41 -4.69
C GLY A 15 -13.85 4.44 -5.35
N PRO A 16 -15.17 4.72 -5.40
CA PRO A 16 -16.13 3.86 -6.08
C PRO A 16 -15.86 3.64 -7.58
N GLU A 17 -15.37 4.67 -8.30
CA GLU A 17 -15.04 4.59 -9.72
C GLU A 17 -13.85 3.65 -9.97
N VAL A 18 -12.75 3.86 -9.27
CA VAL A 18 -11.53 3.04 -9.45
C VAL A 18 -11.70 1.61 -8.95
N THR A 19 -12.52 1.41 -7.89
CA THR A 19 -12.86 0.08 -7.38
C THR A 19 -13.70 -0.71 -8.38
N ALA A 20 -14.63 -0.06 -9.08
CA ALA A 20 -15.43 -0.70 -10.11
C ALA A 20 -14.56 -1.28 -11.23
N GLU A 21 -13.54 -0.53 -11.65
CA GLU A 21 -12.61 -0.99 -12.69
C GLU A 21 -11.68 -2.12 -12.17
N ALA A 22 -11.20 -2.03 -10.93
CA ALA A 22 -10.44 -3.10 -10.31
C ALA A 22 -11.24 -4.40 -10.20
N LEU A 23 -12.53 -4.32 -9.83
CA LEU A 23 -13.42 -5.48 -9.75
C LEU A 23 -13.73 -6.06 -11.15
N LYS A 24 -13.85 -5.23 -12.17
CA LYS A 24 -14.00 -5.67 -13.58
C LYS A 24 -12.80 -6.51 -14.00
N VAL A 25 -11.59 -5.98 -13.79
CA VAL A 25 -10.34 -6.67 -14.12
C VAL A 25 -10.19 -7.96 -13.31
N LEU A 26 -10.47 -7.92 -12.00
CA LEU A 26 -10.45 -9.09 -11.13
C LEU A 26 -11.39 -10.21 -11.64
N GLY A 27 -12.58 -9.83 -12.12
CA GLY A 27 -13.56 -10.77 -12.66
C GLY A 27 -13.08 -11.46 -13.94
N VAL A 28 -12.38 -10.73 -14.81
CA VAL A 28 -11.83 -11.28 -16.07
C VAL A 28 -10.57 -12.12 -15.81
N ALA A 29 -9.76 -11.74 -14.85
CA ALA A 29 -8.52 -12.44 -14.48
C ALA A 29 -8.75 -13.65 -13.55
N ALA A 30 -9.99 -13.86 -13.09
CA ALA A 30 -10.28 -14.96 -12.18
C ALA A 30 -9.89 -16.32 -12.79
N PRO A 31 -9.15 -17.17 -12.07
CA PRO A 31 -8.82 -18.50 -12.56
C PRO A 31 -10.06 -19.36 -12.81
N ASP A 32 -9.95 -20.34 -13.70
CA ASP A 32 -11.04 -21.26 -14.00
C ASP A 32 -11.60 -21.92 -12.72
N GLY A 33 -12.92 -21.81 -12.55
CA GLY A 33 -13.61 -22.37 -11.40
C GLY A 33 -13.54 -21.53 -10.12
N VAL A 34 -12.90 -20.38 -10.14
CA VAL A 34 -12.89 -19.40 -9.02
C VAL A 34 -13.93 -18.32 -9.26
N LYS A 35 -14.71 -17.99 -8.23
CA LYS A 35 -15.67 -16.89 -8.25
C LYS A 35 -15.45 -15.99 -7.04
N PHE A 36 -15.32 -14.68 -7.28
CA PHE A 36 -15.27 -13.67 -6.23
C PHE A 36 -16.70 -13.23 -5.85
N GLU A 37 -17.12 -13.64 -4.66
CA GLU A 37 -18.40 -13.19 -4.09
C GLU A 37 -18.17 -11.87 -3.35
N GLN A 38 -18.81 -10.79 -3.85
CA GLN A 38 -18.59 -9.44 -3.37
C GLN A 38 -19.68 -9.05 -2.35
N THR A 39 -19.26 -8.64 -1.16
CA THR A 39 -20.09 -7.95 -0.19
C THR A 39 -19.65 -6.49 -0.11
N ARG A 40 -20.55 -5.55 -0.41
CA ARG A 40 -20.24 -4.12 -0.40
C ARG A 40 -20.56 -3.51 0.95
N TYR A 41 -19.62 -2.73 1.48
CA TYR A 41 -19.74 -1.99 2.73
C TYR A 41 -19.68 -0.50 2.45
N ASP A 42 -20.71 0.22 2.86
CA ASP A 42 -20.79 1.67 2.80
C ASP A 42 -20.03 2.24 4.01
N LEU A 43 -18.75 2.54 3.84
CA LEU A 43 -17.85 3.07 4.86
C LEU A 43 -17.06 4.24 4.28
N GLY A 44 -16.94 5.32 5.04
CA GLY A 44 -16.23 6.52 4.63
C GLY A 44 -16.78 7.79 5.27
N ALA A 45 -16.43 8.94 4.70
CA ALA A 45 -16.82 10.26 5.16
C ALA A 45 -18.34 10.48 5.04
N GLU A 46 -18.95 10.06 3.93
CA GLU A 46 -20.40 10.25 3.71
C GLU A 46 -21.20 9.48 4.76
N ARG A 47 -20.83 8.23 5.05
CA ARG A 47 -21.46 7.46 6.13
C ARG A 47 -21.31 8.16 7.47
N TYR A 48 -20.09 8.59 7.82
CA TYR A 48 -19.87 9.29 9.08
C TYR A 48 -20.74 10.55 9.20
N LEU A 49 -20.83 11.34 8.14
CA LEU A 49 -21.67 12.55 8.13
C LEU A 49 -23.15 12.25 8.26
N ALA A 50 -23.62 11.11 7.75
CA ALA A 50 -25.01 10.69 7.83
C ALA A 50 -25.40 10.05 9.15
N THR A 51 -24.49 9.27 9.77
CA THR A 51 -24.80 8.39 10.92
C THR A 51 -24.01 8.72 12.19
N GLY A 52 -22.89 9.42 12.09
CA GLY A 52 -21.91 9.61 13.18
C GLY A 52 -21.02 8.38 13.43
N GLU A 53 -21.16 7.32 12.64
CA GLU A 53 -20.38 6.08 12.78
C GLU A 53 -19.37 5.94 11.65
N VAL A 54 -18.12 5.61 12.01
CA VAL A 54 -17.04 5.36 11.03
C VAL A 54 -17.01 3.88 10.64
N LEU A 55 -16.82 2.99 11.61
CA LEU A 55 -16.78 1.54 11.45
C LEU A 55 -17.48 0.88 12.65
N PRO A 56 -18.73 0.45 12.51
CA PRO A 56 -19.42 -0.29 13.58
C PRO A 56 -18.74 -1.63 13.87
N ASP A 57 -18.77 -2.07 15.15
CA ASP A 57 -18.20 -3.36 15.57
C ASP A 57 -18.82 -4.55 14.83
N SER A 58 -20.13 -4.50 14.56
CA SER A 58 -20.83 -5.55 13.81
C SER A 58 -20.31 -5.66 12.38
N VAL A 59 -20.06 -4.52 11.71
CA VAL A 59 -19.51 -4.48 10.35
C VAL A 59 -18.06 -4.99 10.33
N LEU A 60 -17.25 -4.62 11.31
CA LEU A 60 -15.89 -5.15 11.45
C LEU A 60 -15.91 -6.67 11.65
N ALA A 61 -16.84 -7.19 12.47
CA ALA A 61 -17.00 -8.62 12.67
C ALA A 61 -17.40 -9.36 11.36
N GLU A 62 -18.29 -8.77 10.55
CA GLU A 62 -18.65 -9.30 9.24
C GLU A 62 -17.47 -9.29 8.27
N ILE A 63 -16.72 -8.17 8.20
CA ILE A 63 -15.53 -8.04 7.34
C ILE A 63 -14.50 -9.11 7.68
N ARG A 64 -14.33 -9.43 8.95
CA ARG A 64 -13.38 -10.46 9.44
C ARG A 64 -13.64 -11.85 8.88
N GLU A 65 -14.87 -12.13 8.44
CA GLU A 65 -15.26 -13.41 7.86
C GLU A 65 -14.97 -13.56 6.35
N HIS A 66 -14.40 -12.52 5.71
CA HIS A 66 -14.03 -12.54 4.29
C HIS A 66 -12.62 -13.08 4.09
N ASP A 67 -12.30 -13.44 2.84
CA ASP A 67 -10.98 -13.92 2.46
C ASP A 67 -10.01 -12.77 2.15
N ALA A 68 -10.54 -11.64 1.66
CA ALA A 68 -9.78 -10.42 1.40
C ALA A 68 -10.70 -9.19 1.40
N ILE A 69 -10.07 -8.00 1.48
CA ILE A 69 -10.73 -6.69 1.40
C ILE A 69 -10.14 -5.92 0.22
N LEU A 70 -11.01 -5.40 -0.64
CA LEU A 70 -10.64 -4.41 -1.65
C LEU A 70 -11.21 -3.06 -1.23
N LEU A 71 -10.34 -2.09 -1.01
CA LEU A 71 -10.70 -0.73 -0.61
C LEU A 71 -10.33 0.24 -1.75
N GLY A 72 -11.23 1.18 -2.05
CA GLY A 72 -11.00 2.22 -3.03
C GLY A 72 -10.21 3.40 -2.46
N ALA A 73 -10.91 4.37 -1.88
CA ALA A 73 -10.27 5.51 -1.23
C ALA A 73 -11.18 6.08 -0.15
N VAL A 74 -10.60 6.59 0.92
CA VAL A 74 -11.36 7.17 2.03
C VAL A 74 -10.88 8.60 2.26
N GLY A 75 -11.84 9.52 2.46
CA GLY A 75 -11.54 10.91 2.76
C GLY A 75 -12.64 11.86 2.31
N GLY A 76 -13.02 12.78 3.16
CA GLY A 76 -13.97 13.85 2.84
C GLY A 76 -13.31 15.06 2.18
N LYS A 77 -14.10 16.11 1.96
CA LYS A 77 -13.58 17.38 1.44
C LYS A 77 -12.57 17.96 2.43
N PRO A 78 -11.42 18.45 1.95
CA PRO A 78 -10.44 19.11 2.79
C PRO A 78 -11.08 20.25 3.60
N ASN A 79 -10.74 20.34 4.88
CA ASN A 79 -11.24 21.37 5.81
C ASN A 79 -12.78 21.37 6.02
N ASP A 80 -13.47 20.27 5.80
CA ASP A 80 -14.88 20.17 6.19
C ASP A 80 -15.00 20.19 7.72
N PRO A 81 -15.62 21.22 8.33
CA PRO A 81 -15.69 21.36 9.78
C PRO A 81 -16.53 20.26 10.47
N ARG A 82 -17.29 19.50 9.71
CA ARG A 82 -18.08 18.35 10.22
C ARG A 82 -17.26 17.10 10.37
N LEU A 83 -16.05 17.04 9.79
CA LEU A 83 -15.12 15.93 9.88
C LEU A 83 -13.99 16.29 10.84
N PRO A 84 -13.98 15.75 12.07
CA PRO A 84 -12.84 15.94 12.98
C PRO A 84 -11.53 15.44 12.33
N PRO A 85 -10.41 16.14 12.53
CA PRO A 85 -9.13 15.75 11.98
C PRO A 85 -8.74 14.31 12.34
N GLY A 86 -8.40 13.50 11.35
CA GLY A 86 -7.98 12.13 11.51
C GLY A 86 -9.09 11.14 11.89
N ILE A 87 -10.36 11.53 11.85
CA ILE A 87 -11.47 10.65 12.24
C ILE A 87 -11.56 9.41 11.34
N LEU A 88 -11.35 9.57 10.03
CA LEU A 88 -11.42 8.47 9.07
C LEU A 88 -10.15 7.63 9.09
N GLU A 89 -9.00 8.26 9.18
CA GLU A 89 -7.72 7.56 9.28
C GLU A 89 -7.68 6.67 10.51
N ARG A 90 -8.02 7.21 11.68
CA ARG A 90 -8.00 6.46 12.95
C ARG A 90 -9.17 5.50 13.07
N GLY A 91 -10.37 5.95 12.71
CA GLY A 91 -11.62 5.20 12.92
C GLY A 91 -11.90 4.13 11.86
N LEU A 92 -11.29 4.20 10.68
CA LEU A 92 -11.47 3.22 9.61
C LEU A 92 -10.15 2.56 9.23
N LEU A 93 -9.21 3.30 8.61
CA LEU A 93 -8.01 2.70 8.03
C LEU A 93 -7.10 2.06 9.07
N LEU A 94 -6.70 2.82 10.11
CA LEU A 94 -5.86 2.29 11.19
C LEU A 94 -6.60 1.25 12.02
N ARG A 95 -7.90 1.43 12.24
CA ARG A 95 -8.71 0.45 12.95
C ARG A 95 -8.75 -0.89 12.22
N LEU A 96 -8.97 -0.92 10.90
CA LEU A 96 -8.88 -2.14 10.10
C LEU A 96 -7.48 -2.76 10.20
N ARG A 97 -6.41 -1.96 10.07
CA ARG A 97 -5.02 -2.46 10.17
C ARG A 97 -4.72 -3.12 11.51
N PHE A 98 -5.12 -2.49 12.62
CA PHE A 98 -4.83 -2.99 13.96
C PHE A 98 -5.71 -4.17 14.33
N GLU A 99 -7.02 -4.06 14.11
CA GLU A 99 -7.97 -5.12 14.47
C GLU A 99 -7.83 -6.38 13.62
N LEU A 100 -7.35 -6.26 12.37
CA LEU A 100 -7.09 -7.38 11.48
C LEU A 100 -5.60 -7.76 11.43
N ASP A 101 -4.79 -7.16 12.30
CA ASP A 101 -3.35 -7.42 12.44
C ASP A 101 -2.58 -7.38 11.10
N HIS A 102 -2.79 -6.31 10.33
CA HIS A 102 -2.09 -6.07 9.07
C HIS A 102 -0.67 -5.56 9.32
N TYR A 103 0.20 -6.42 9.84
CA TYR A 103 1.52 -6.00 10.28
C TYR A 103 2.54 -5.76 9.14
N VAL A 104 2.17 -6.10 7.91
CA VAL A 104 2.94 -5.78 6.71
C VAL A 104 2.14 -4.83 5.84
N ASN A 105 2.64 -3.61 5.63
CA ASN A 105 2.17 -2.73 4.57
C ASN A 105 3.13 -2.85 3.39
N LEU A 106 2.67 -3.51 2.32
CA LEU A 106 3.45 -3.83 1.12
C LEU A 106 3.24 -2.76 0.06
N ARG A 107 4.33 -2.16 -0.42
CA ARG A 107 4.33 -1.07 -1.41
C ARG A 107 5.32 -1.39 -2.54
N PRO A 108 4.92 -2.05 -3.64
CA PRO A 108 5.74 -2.19 -4.84
C PRO A 108 5.97 -0.84 -5.51
N SER A 109 7.17 -0.63 -6.03
CA SER A 109 7.58 0.60 -6.70
C SER A 109 8.40 0.24 -7.94
N ARG A 110 7.82 0.47 -9.12
CA ARG A 110 8.41 0.12 -10.41
C ARG A 110 8.18 1.24 -11.42
N ILE A 111 9.20 1.55 -12.22
CA ILE A 111 9.03 2.42 -13.38
C ILE A 111 8.55 1.56 -14.53
N PHE A 112 7.31 1.80 -14.96
CA PHE A 112 6.71 1.07 -16.07
C PHE A 112 7.11 1.67 -17.43
N PRO A 113 7.18 0.86 -18.51
CA PRO A 113 7.35 1.38 -19.87
C PRO A 113 6.28 2.42 -20.21
N GLY A 114 6.67 3.50 -20.90
CA GLY A 114 5.75 4.58 -21.27
C GLY A 114 5.40 5.57 -20.16
N VAL A 115 5.81 5.31 -18.94
CA VAL A 115 5.56 6.21 -17.80
C VAL A 115 6.66 7.26 -17.67
N THR A 116 6.25 8.50 -17.47
CA THR A 116 7.19 9.60 -17.22
C THR A 116 7.60 9.62 -15.74
N SER A 117 8.90 9.60 -15.48
CA SER A 117 9.49 9.78 -14.17
C SER A 117 10.08 11.19 -14.04
N PRO A 118 10.04 11.82 -12.84
CA PRO A 118 10.72 13.09 -12.57
C PRO A 118 12.24 12.94 -12.43
N LEU A 119 12.76 11.72 -12.45
CA LEU A 119 14.20 11.46 -12.36
C LEU A 119 14.92 11.97 -13.60
N ALA A 120 16.15 12.44 -13.41
CA ALA A 120 16.98 12.90 -14.53
C ALA A 120 17.26 11.74 -15.52
N PRO A 121 17.28 12.00 -16.86
CA PRO A 121 17.47 10.96 -17.86
C PRO A 121 18.69 10.05 -17.64
N HIS A 122 19.81 10.62 -17.20
CA HIS A 122 21.04 9.85 -16.94
C HIS A 122 20.89 8.86 -15.76
N ILE A 123 19.98 9.09 -14.83
CA ILE A 123 19.63 8.15 -13.75
C ILE A 123 18.87 6.96 -14.35
N LEU A 124 17.90 7.24 -15.23
CA LEU A 124 17.08 6.21 -15.87
C LEU A 124 17.87 5.35 -16.84
N GLU A 125 18.79 5.97 -17.60
CA GLU A 125 19.63 5.28 -18.60
C GLU A 125 20.74 4.44 -17.95
N GLY A 126 21.28 4.88 -16.81
CA GLY A 126 22.40 4.24 -16.13
C GLY A 126 22.00 3.26 -15.03
N ALA A 127 20.78 3.34 -14.54
CA ALA A 127 20.37 2.67 -13.29
C ALA A 127 19.94 1.20 -13.47
N GLY A 128 19.78 0.68 -14.69
CA GLY A 128 19.08 -0.58 -14.87
C GLY A 128 17.58 -0.46 -14.52
N GLU A 129 16.90 -1.58 -14.31
CA GLU A 129 15.48 -1.57 -14.00
C GLU A 129 15.22 -1.05 -12.56
N VAL A 130 14.42 0.01 -12.42
CA VAL A 130 13.92 0.49 -11.13
C VAL A 130 12.69 -0.33 -10.77
N ASP A 131 12.90 -1.36 -9.97
CA ASP A 131 11.87 -2.28 -9.48
C ASP A 131 12.27 -2.74 -8.07
N PHE A 132 11.60 -2.22 -7.06
CA PHE A 132 11.82 -2.59 -5.68
C PHE A 132 10.49 -2.64 -4.91
N VAL A 133 10.51 -3.22 -3.73
CA VAL A 133 9.34 -3.27 -2.86
C VAL A 133 9.71 -2.78 -1.46
N VAL A 134 8.83 -1.96 -0.89
CA VAL A 134 8.95 -1.55 0.52
C VAL A 134 8.02 -2.40 1.35
N VAL A 135 8.59 -3.05 2.36
CA VAL A 135 7.92 -3.80 3.43
C VAL A 135 7.92 -2.91 4.66
N ARG A 136 6.86 -2.13 4.81
CA ARG A 136 6.64 -1.20 5.91
C ARG A 136 5.96 -1.94 7.05
N GLU A 137 6.44 -1.77 8.29
CA GLU A 137 5.69 -2.22 9.46
C GLU A 137 4.32 -1.51 9.52
N GLY A 138 3.25 -2.22 9.84
CA GLY A 138 1.88 -1.72 9.68
C GLY A 138 1.09 -1.45 10.97
N THR A 139 1.59 -1.90 12.14
CA THR A 139 0.80 -1.94 13.39
C THR A 139 1.47 -1.30 14.61
N GLU A 140 2.67 -0.79 14.45
CA GLU A 140 3.47 -0.17 15.52
C GLU A 140 3.88 1.28 15.18
N GLY A 141 4.92 1.78 15.82
CA GLY A 141 5.44 3.11 15.64
C GLY A 141 4.59 4.18 16.33
N PRO A 142 4.61 5.43 15.84
CA PRO A 142 3.79 6.52 16.39
C PRO A 142 2.30 6.36 16.05
N TYR A 143 1.93 5.51 15.11
CA TYR A 143 0.54 5.25 14.70
C TYR A 143 -0.29 4.55 15.77
N THR A 144 0.36 3.97 16.79
CA THR A 144 -0.33 3.43 17.98
C THR A 144 -1.04 4.51 18.80
N GLY A 145 -0.76 5.78 18.55
CA GLY A 145 -1.38 6.90 19.24
C GLY A 145 -0.91 7.10 20.69
N ASN A 146 0.23 6.52 21.07
CA ASN A 146 0.83 6.74 22.38
C ASN A 146 1.45 8.14 22.45
N GLY A 147 0.95 8.97 23.34
CA GLY A 147 1.43 10.32 23.52
C GLY A 147 0.41 11.18 24.24
N GLY A 148 0.57 12.48 24.15
CA GLY A 148 -0.36 13.41 24.72
C GLY A 148 0.13 14.85 24.72
N ALA A 149 -0.76 15.76 25.09
CA ALA A 149 -0.45 17.18 25.21
C ALA A 149 -0.83 17.71 26.58
N LEU A 150 -0.02 18.62 27.09
CA LEU A 150 -0.24 19.34 28.34
C LEU A 150 -0.19 20.84 28.09
N ARG A 151 -1.00 21.64 28.81
CA ARG A 151 -1.04 23.10 28.73
C ARG A 151 -1.34 23.63 27.33
N VAL A 152 -2.21 22.94 26.60
CA VAL A 152 -2.59 23.23 25.21
C VAL A 152 -3.02 24.70 25.06
N GLY A 153 -2.52 25.37 24.02
CA GLY A 153 -2.83 26.77 23.71
C GLY A 153 -2.07 27.79 24.57
N THR A 154 -1.11 27.38 25.40
CA THR A 154 -0.27 28.29 26.19
C THR A 154 1.18 28.30 25.69
N PRO A 155 1.99 29.34 26.04
CA PRO A 155 3.43 29.36 25.71
C PRO A 155 4.24 28.22 26.34
N HIS A 156 3.66 27.47 27.25
CA HIS A 156 4.27 26.36 27.97
C HIS A 156 3.66 24.99 27.55
N GLU A 157 3.06 24.96 26.38
CA GLU A 157 2.49 23.70 25.83
C GLU A 157 3.60 22.66 25.62
N ILE A 158 3.26 21.42 25.94
CA ILE A 158 4.11 20.26 25.71
C ILE A 158 3.29 19.26 24.92
N ALA A 159 3.81 18.79 23.80
CA ALA A 159 3.24 17.70 23.01
C ALA A 159 4.26 16.57 22.90
N THR A 160 3.81 15.33 23.04
CA THR A 160 4.64 14.12 22.94
C THR A 160 3.98 13.09 22.06
N GLU A 161 4.79 12.46 21.20
CA GLU A 161 4.41 11.25 20.44
C GLU A 161 5.45 10.18 20.74
N VAL A 162 5.00 8.97 21.05
CA VAL A 162 5.87 7.84 21.39
C VAL A 162 5.83 6.81 20.27
N SER A 163 7.01 6.51 19.70
CA SER A 163 7.15 5.41 18.73
C SER A 163 7.33 4.09 19.47
N VAL A 164 6.33 3.22 19.39
CA VAL A 164 6.38 1.87 19.94
C VAL A 164 7.05 0.95 18.95
N ASN A 165 8.03 0.16 19.40
CA ASN A 165 8.70 -0.87 18.61
C ASN A 165 8.90 -2.09 19.50
N THR A 166 8.26 -3.20 19.19
CA THR A 166 8.40 -4.44 19.95
C THR A 166 9.25 -5.46 19.20
N ALA A 167 9.92 -6.34 19.94
CA ALA A 167 10.67 -7.43 19.31
C ALA A 167 9.73 -8.31 18.46
N TYR A 168 8.52 -8.54 18.94
CA TYR A 168 7.50 -9.31 18.22
C TYR A 168 7.10 -8.67 16.89
N GLY A 169 6.75 -7.38 16.89
CA GLY A 169 6.31 -6.67 15.68
C GLY A 169 7.45 -6.54 14.66
N VAL A 170 8.66 -6.20 15.11
CA VAL A 170 9.84 -6.06 14.24
C VAL A 170 10.24 -7.41 13.64
N GLU A 171 10.31 -8.50 14.44
CA GLU A 171 10.75 -9.80 13.94
C GLU A 171 9.84 -10.31 12.82
N ARG A 172 8.51 -10.25 12.99
CA ARG A 172 7.57 -10.79 12.01
C ARG A 172 7.60 -10.04 10.67
N VAL A 173 7.72 -8.71 10.67
CA VAL A 173 7.84 -7.92 9.44
C VAL A 173 9.21 -8.13 8.77
N VAL A 174 10.27 -8.30 9.54
CA VAL A 174 11.61 -8.63 9.05
C VAL A 174 11.62 -10.00 8.38
N ARG A 175 10.99 -11.01 8.97
CA ARG A 175 10.85 -12.35 8.36
C ARG A 175 10.09 -12.33 7.04
N ASP A 176 8.98 -11.60 6.96
CA ASP A 176 8.25 -11.42 5.70
C ASP A 176 9.12 -10.73 4.64
N ALA A 177 9.87 -9.70 5.01
CA ALA A 177 10.77 -9.01 4.10
C ALA A 177 11.91 -9.91 3.57
N PHE A 178 12.51 -10.75 4.41
CA PHE A 178 13.48 -11.75 3.98
C PHE A 178 12.87 -12.78 3.03
N ALA A 179 11.69 -13.30 3.34
CA ALA A 179 10.99 -14.26 2.48
C ALA A 179 10.66 -13.67 1.10
N ARG A 180 10.33 -12.36 1.04
CA ARG A 180 10.14 -11.65 -0.23
C ARG A 180 11.46 -11.46 -0.96
N ALA A 181 12.53 -11.04 -0.29
CA ALA A 181 13.85 -10.89 -0.90
C ALA A 181 14.36 -12.20 -1.49
N GLN A 182 14.16 -13.32 -0.80
CA GLN A 182 14.56 -14.65 -1.26
C GLN A 182 13.90 -15.06 -2.58
N ARG A 183 12.65 -14.63 -2.82
CA ARG A 183 11.90 -14.90 -4.06
C ARG A 183 12.28 -13.99 -5.22
N ARG A 184 12.91 -12.84 -4.95
CA ARG A 184 13.31 -11.89 -6.00
C ARG A 184 14.68 -12.24 -6.58
N PRO A 185 14.94 -11.93 -7.88
CA PRO A 185 16.19 -12.33 -8.54
C PRO A 185 17.45 -11.75 -7.88
N ARG A 186 17.39 -10.53 -7.35
CA ARG A 186 18.55 -9.84 -6.75
C ARG A 186 18.84 -10.28 -5.32
N LYS A 187 17.87 -10.86 -4.63
CA LYS A 187 18.00 -11.39 -3.27
C LYS A 187 18.71 -10.43 -2.30
N LYS A 188 18.27 -9.17 -2.31
CA LYS A 188 18.86 -8.13 -1.47
C LYS A 188 17.80 -7.51 -0.55
N LEU A 189 18.09 -7.49 0.75
CA LEU A 189 17.30 -6.80 1.76
C LEU A 189 18.06 -5.59 2.29
N THR A 190 17.44 -4.42 2.28
CA THR A 190 17.97 -3.20 2.87
C THR A 190 17.11 -2.78 4.06
N LEU A 191 17.66 -2.78 5.26
CA LEU A 191 17.03 -2.11 6.40
C LEU A 191 17.22 -0.60 6.25
N VAL A 192 16.13 0.15 6.21
CA VAL A 192 16.16 1.61 6.29
C VAL A 192 15.66 2.05 7.66
N HIS A 193 16.50 2.75 8.41
CA HIS A 193 16.18 3.24 9.76
C HIS A 193 17.06 4.45 10.12
N LYS A 194 16.98 4.97 11.34
CA LYS A 194 17.82 6.07 11.83
C LYS A 194 18.51 5.70 13.13
N THR A 195 19.38 4.66 13.11
CA THR A 195 19.99 4.07 14.30
C THR A 195 20.88 5.02 15.09
N ASN A 196 21.44 6.05 14.45
CA ASN A 196 22.28 7.06 15.10
C ASN A 196 21.50 8.11 15.90
N VAL A 197 20.18 8.18 15.73
CA VAL A 197 19.28 9.09 16.47
C VAL A 197 18.28 8.29 17.30
N LEU A 198 17.58 7.36 16.69
CA LEU A 198 16.62 6.47 17.36
C LEU A 198 17.35 5.23 17.91
N VAL A 199 18.25 5.46 18.87
CA VAL A 199 19.24 4.47 19.32
C VAL A 199 18.58 3.18 19.83
N ASN A 200 17.52 3.28 20.61
CA ASN A 200 16.85 2.11 21.18
C ASN A 200 16.08 1.32 20.12
N ALA A 201 15.20 1.99 19.36
CA ALA A 201 14.44 1.36 18.28
C ALA A 201 15.39 0.84 17.19
N GLY A 202 16.34 1.65 16.74
CA GLY A 202 17.29 1.26 15.69
C GLY A 202 18.16 0.07 16.09
N SER A 203 18.61 -0.01 17.36
CA SER A 203 19.31 -1.17 17.87
C SER A 203 18.44 -2.43 17.86
N LEU A 204 17.16 -2.32 18.22
CA LEU A 204 16.21 -3.44 18.16
C LEU A 204 16.07 -3.94 16.73
N TRP A 205 15.76 -3.05 15.78
CA TRP A 205 15.60 -3.39 14.37
C TRP A 205 16.83 -4.06 13.79
N TRP A 206 18.01 -3.46 14.01
CA TRP A 206 19.27 -4.02 13.48
C TRP A 206 19.58 -5.40 14.05
N ARG A 207 19.45 -5.58 15.37
CA ARG A 207 19.70 -6.89 16.01
C ARG A 207 18.76 -7.97 15.49
N LEU A 208 17.50 -7.67 15.25
CA LEU A 208 16.54 -8.64 14.73
C LEU A 208 16.80 -8.98 13.25
N VAL A 209 17.18 -8.00 12.44
CA VAL A 209 17.63 -8.28 11.06
C VAL A 209 18.84 -9.21 11.08
N GLN A 210 19.85 -8.95 11.94
CA GLN A 210 21.04 -9.81 12.06
C GLN A 210 20.71 -11.20 12.62
N ALA A 211 19.75 -11.31 13.50
CA ALA A 211 19.33 -12.59 14.09
C ALA A 211 18.59 -13.48 13.07
N VAL A 212 17.78 -12.89 12.18
CA VAL A 212 17.02 -13.61 11.15
C VAL A 212 17.88 -13.94 9.91
N ALA A 213 18.85 -13.09 9.56
CA ALA A 213 19.67 -13.24 8.35
C ALA A 213 20.28 -14.65 8.13
N PRO A 214 20.80 -15.38 9.16
CA PRO A 214 21.35 -16.71 8.96
C PRO A 214 20.34 -17.76 8.43
N GLU A 215 19.04 -17.54 8.64
CA GLU A 215 17.97 -18.41 8.13
C GLU A 215 17.73 -18.22 6.61
N PHE A 216 18.22 -17.11 6.05
CA PHE A 216 18.12 -16.72 4.64
C PHE A 216 19.51 -16.46 4.05
N ALA A 217 20.39 -17.45 4.11
CA ALA A 217 21.81 -17.31 3.78
C ALA A 217 22.11 -16.87 2.33
N ASP A 218 21.15 -16.98 1.43
CA ASP A 218 21.21 -16.53 0.04
C ASP A 218 20.73 -15.07 -0.17
N VAL A 219 20.29 -14.38 0.90
CA VAL A 219 19.87 -12.98 0.86
C VAL A 219 20.98 -12.08 1.38
N THR A 220 21.39 -11.12 0.57
CA THR A 220 22.36 -10.10 0.98
C THR A 220 21.67 -9.01 1.80
N VAL A 221 22.23 -8.68 2.95
CA VAL A 221 21.70 -7.66 3.86
C VAL A 221 22.51 -6.37 3.78
N ASP A 222 21.82 -5.25 3.66
CA ASP A 222 22.36 -3.89 3.67
C ASP A 222 21.62 -3.03 4.70
N TYR A 223 22.27 -1.95 5.17
CA TYR A 223 21.68 -0.96 6.06
C TYR A 223 21.94 0.45 5.53
N ILE A 224 20.89 1.27 5.51
CA ILE A 224 20.99 2.67 5.07
C ILE A 224 20.19 3.56 6.05
N HIS A 225 20.77 4.70 6.43
CA HIS A 225 20.03 5.73 7.14
C HIS A 225 18.92 6.31 6.25
N VAL A 226 17.76 6.61 6.83
CA VAL A 226 16.57 7.08 6.08
C VAL A 226 16.85 8.32 5.24
N ASP A 227 17.61 9.29 5.75
CA ASP A 227 18.02 10.49 5.01
C ASP A 227 18.90 10.16 3.78
N ALA A 228 19.83 9.23 3.92
CA ALA A 228 20.63 8.73 2.80
C ALA A 228 19.75 7.92 1.80
N ALA A 229 18.78 7.16 2.29
CA ALA A 229 17.83 6.45 1.44
C ALA A 229 17.02 7.41 0.55
N MET A 230 16.61 8.58 1.08
CA MET A 230 15.93 9.62 0.27
C MET A 230 16.82 10.14 -0.86
N ILE A 231 18.12 10.35 -0.59
CA ILE A 231 19.09 10.74 -1.63
C ILE A 231 19.19 9.64 -2.68
N PHE A 232 19.38 8.39 -2.26
CA PHE A 232 19.54 7.28 -3.21
C PHE A 232 18.28 6.99 -4.02
N LEU A 233 17.07 7.17 -3.48
CA LEU A 233 15.85 7.05 -4.27
C LEU A 233 15.81 8.02 -5.46
N THR A 234 16.47 9.18 -5.35
CA THR A 234 16.52 10.18 -6.43
C THR A 234 17.79 10.12 -7.29
N THR A 235 18.86 9.46 -6.84
CA THR A 235 20.15 9.43 -7.54
C THR A 235 20.58 8.04 -8.01
N ASP A 236 20.10 6.98 -7.37
CA ASP A 236 20.41 5.58 -7.66
C ASP A 236 19.30 4.64 -7.14
N PRO A 237 18.05 4.77 -7.62
CA PRO A 237 16.92 3.98 -7.09
C PRO A 237 17.04 2.49 -7.40
N SER A 238 17.76 2.10 -8.45
CA SER A 238 17.98 0.71 -8.85
C SER A 238 18.76 -0.12 -7.83
N ARG A 239 19.44 0.53 -6.89
CA ARG A 239 20.15 -0.16 -5.79
C ARG A 239 19.24 -0.90 -4.83
N PHE A 240 17.96 -0.50 -4.75
CA PHE A 240 16.97 -1.11 -3.85
C PHE A 240 16.30 -2.31 -4.51
N ASP A 241 16.10 -3.38 -3.74
CA ASP A 241 15.36 -4.58 -4.15
C ASP A 241 14.19 -4.82 -3.18
N VAL A 242 14.48 -5.19 -1.93
CA VAL A 242 13.50 -5.18 -0.85
C VAL A 242 13.98 -4.24 0.24
N VAL A 243 13.14 -3.31 0.63
CA VAL A 243 13.38 -2.39 1.74
C VAL A 243 12.48 -2.81 2.89
N VAL A 244 13.04 -2.98 4.09
CA VAL A 244 12.27 -3.15 5.33
C VAL A 244 12.49 -1.94 6.22
N THR A 245 11.41 -1.44 6.86
CA THR A 245 11.48 -0.22 7.65
C THR A 245 10.31 -0.12 8.64
N ASP A 246 10.43 0.77 9.62
CA ASP A 246 9.36 1.07 10.55
C ASP A 246 8.16 1.75 9.87
N ASN A 247 7.09 1.92 10.62
CA ASN A 247 5.84 2.43 10.11
C ASN A 247 5.97 3.87 9.59
N LEU A 248 6.62 4.77 10.31
CA LEU A 248 6.72 6.18 9.93
C LEU A 248 7.66 6.41 8.74
N PHE A 249 8.86 5.84 8.80
CA PHE A 249 9.79 5.96 7.68
C PHE A 249 9.26 5.28 6.43
N GLY A 250 8.56 4.16 6.59
CA GLY A 250 7.90 3.47 5.49
C GLY A 250 6.87 4.34 4.77
N ASP A 251 6.09 5.12 5.51
CA ASP A 251 5.14 6.08 4.94
C ASP A 251 5.84 7.13 4.06
N ILE A 252 6.85 7.78 4.62
CA ILE A 252 7.60 8.83 3.94
C ILE A 252 8.35 8.30 2.70
N ILE A 253 9.00 7.14 2.84
CA ILE A 253 9.75 6.50 1.75
C ILE A 253 8.84 6.15 0.59
N THR A 254 7.67 5.59 0.86
CA THR A 254 6.76 5.10 -0.17
C THR A 254 6.08 6.20 -0.96
N ASP A 255 5.88 7.38 -0.37
CA ASP A 255 5.39 8.55 -1.09
C ASP A 255 6.42 9.08 -2.09
N LEU A 256 7.69 9.16 -1.68
CA LEU A 256 8.78 9.50 -2.61
C LEU A 256 8.94 8.41 -3.68
N ALA A 257 8.88 7.14 -3.31
CA ALA A 257 8.94 6.03 -4.24
C ALA A 257 7.83 6.10 -5.30
N ALA A 258 6.58 6.38 -4.89
CA ALA A 258 5.47 6.61 -5.81
C ALA A 258 5.72 7.81 -6.74
N ALA A 259 6.21 8.92 -6.20
CA ALA A 259 6.50 10.12 -6.99
C ALA A 259 7.53 9.85 -8.09
N ILE A 260 8.61 9.13 -7.79
CA ILE A 260 9.67 8.83 -8.79
C ILE A 260 9.28 7.73 -9.79
N THR A 261 8.27 6.92 -9.49
CA THR A 261 7.83 5.81 -10.36
C THR A 261 6.60 6.14 -11.20
N GLY A 262 6.22 7.40 -11.31
CA GLY A 262 5.15 7.86 -12.20
C GLY A 262 3.92 8.41 -11.49
N GLY A 263 3.97 8.54 -10.18
CA GLY A 263 2.93 9.17 -9.35
C GLY A 263 2.02 8.18 -8.63
N ILE A 264 1.26 8.72 -7.69
CA ILE A 264 0.40 7.93 -6.81
C ILE A 264 -0.75 7.21 -7.53
N GLY A 265 -1.11 7.63 -8.75
CA GLY A 265 -2.11 6.95 -9.59
C GLY A 265 -1.68 5.57 -10.11
N LEU A 266 -0.39 5.23 -9.98
CA LEU A 266 0.18 3.92 -10.34
C LEU A 266 0.62 3.11 -9.11
N ALA A 267 0.50 3.67 -7.92
CA ALA A 267 1.00 3.07 -6.68
C ALA A 267 -0.05 2.16 -6.03
N ALA A 268 0.20 0.87 -6.08
CA ALA A 268 -0.58 -0.15 -5.38
C ALA A 268 -0.10 -0.36 -3.95
N SER A 269 -0.99 -0.85 -3.09
CA SER A 269 -0.69 -1.17 -1.69
C SER A 269 -1.44 -2.40 -1.22
N GLY A 270 -0.79 -3.19 -0.36
CA GLY A 270 -1.43 -4.24 0.43
C GLY A 270 -1.15 -4.06 1.92
N ASN A 271 -2.20 -4.03 2.73
CA ASN A 271 -2.12 -4.14 4.18
C ASN A 271 -2.34 -5.61 4.52
N ILE A 272 -1.30 -6.31 4.86
CA ILE A 272 -1.27 -7.77 4.81
C ILE A 272 -1.12 -8.36 6.21
N ASN A 273 -1.94 -9.37 6.50
CA ASN A 273 -1.70 -10.36 7.51
C ASN A 273 -1.07 -11.58 6.82
N PRO A 274 0.27 -11.72 6.81
CA PRO A 274 0.95 -12.83 6.13
C PRO A 274 0.55 -14.20 6.65
N ASP A 275 0.15 -14.30 7.92
CA ASP A 275 -0.31 -15.56 8.56
C ASP A 275 -1.72 -15.96 8.10
N ARG A 276 -2.44 -15.07 7.38
CA ARG A 276 -3.81 -15.27 6.88
C ARG A 276 -4.82 -15.66 7.96
N THR A 277 -4.62 -15.20 9.17
CA THR A 277 -5.55 -15.39 10.30
C THR A 277 -6.75 -14.45 10.22
N THR A 278 -6.63 -13.38 9.43
CA THR A 278 -7.65 -12.38 9.13
C THR A 278 -7.53 -11.95 7.67
N PRO A 279 -8.60 -11.40 7.06
CA PRO A 279 -8.54 -10.92 5.69
C PRO A 279 -7.56 -9.75 5.55
N SER A 280 -6.66 -9.83 4.57
CA SER A 280 -5.77 -8.73 4.19
C SER A 280 -6.51 -7.70 3.33
N MET A 281 -6.08 -6.44 3.36
CA MET A 281 -6.72 -5.33 2.67
C MET A 281 -5.81 -4.77 1.57
N PHE A 282 -6.37 -4.59 0.38
CA PHE A 282 -5.66 -4.08 -0.80
C PHE A 282 -6.31 -2.79 -1.26
N GLU A 283 -5.49 -1.75 -1.48
CA GLU A 283 -5.95 -0.40 -1.78
C GLU A 283 -4.95 0.36 -2.64
N PRO A 284 -5.37 1.29 -3.52
CA PRO A 284 -4.45 2.25 -4.11
C PRO A 284 -3.90 3.21 -3.05
N VAL A 285 -2.72 3.77 -3.30
CA VAL A 285 -2.08 4.73 -2.37
C VAL A 285 -2.75 6.10 -2.42
N HIS A 286 -3.37 6.46 -3.54
CA HIS A 286 -4.03 7.76 -3.70
C HIS A 286 -5.25 7.92 -2.79
N GLY A 287 -5.54 9.16 -2.38
CA GLY A 287 -6.74 9.49 -1.61
C GLY A 287 -8.01 9.59 -2.44
N SER A 288 -9.07 10.11 -1.83
CA SER A 288 -10.42 10.20 -2.40
C SER A 288 -10.60 11.24 -3.51
N ALA A 289 -9.70 12.21 -3.68
CA ALA A 289 -9.74 13.26 -4.70
C ALA A 289 -11.16 13.82 -4.98
N PRO A 290 -11.84 14.40 -3.99
CA PRO A 290 -13.26 14.75 -4.07
C PRO A 290 -13.60 15.78 -5.18
N ASP A 291 -12.60 16.52 -5.64
CA ASP A 291 -12.74 17.55 -6.70
C ASP A 291 -12.99 16.94 -8.08
N ILE A 292 -12.61 15.70 -8.31
CA ILE A 292 -12.80 14.99 -9.60
C ILE A 292 -13.74 13.79 -9.47
N ALA A 293 -14.36 13.60 -8.32
CA ALA A 293 -15.33 12.54 -8.08
C ALA A 293 -16.49 12.57 -9.09
N GLY A 294 -16.88 11.43 -9.63
CA GLY A 294 -17.96 11.30 -10.62
C GLY A 294 -17.63 11.84 -12.01
N GLN A 295 -16.40 12.31 -12.25
CA GLN A 295 -16.00 12.89 -13.53
C GLN A 295 -15.30 11.91 -14.47
N GLN A 296 -15.10 10.67 -14.05
CA GLN A 296 -14.40 9.65 -14.83
C GLN A 296 -12.98 10.10 -15.28
N LYS A 297 -12.26 10.82 -14.42
CA LYS A 297 -10.92 11.35 -14.68
C LYS A 297 -9.81 10.62 -13.94
N ALA A 298 -10.19 9.87 -12.89
CA ALA A 298 -9.22 9.13 -12.08
C ALA A 298 -8.61 7.96 -12.89
N ASP A 299 -7.30 7.80 -12.82
CA ASP A 299 -6.63 6.61 -13.39
C ASP A 299 -6.86 5.42 -12.44
N PRO A 300 -7.51 4.32 -12.88
CA PRO A 300 -7.80 3.18 -12.02
C PRO A 300 -6.61 2.21 -11.90
N THR A 301 -5.48 2.50 -12.52
CA THR A 301 -4.34 1.58 -12.62
C THR A 301 -3.82 1.15 -11.24
N ALA A 302 -3.73 2.08 -10.26
CA ALA A 302 -3.32 1.72 -8.90
C ALA A 302 -4.28 0.74 -8.22
N ALA A 303 -5.59 0.93 -8.38
CA ALA A 303 -6.61 0.02 -7.85
C ALA A 303 -6.56 -1.36 -8.54
N ILE A 304 -6.32 -1.40 -9.85
CA ILE A 304 -6.14 -2.64 -10.62
C ILE A 304 -4.86 -3.38 -10.19
N LEU A 305 -3.75 -2.68 -10.00
CA LEU A 305 -2.53 -3.27 -9.47
C LEU A 305 -2.70 -3.76 -8.02
N SER A 306 -3.52 -3.08 -7.22
CA SER A 306 -3.86 -3.56 -5.87
C SER A 306 -4.70 -4.85 -5.93
N ALA A 307 -5.58 -4.99 -6.93
CA ALA A 307 -6.28 -6.25 -7.18
C ALA A 307 -5.32 -7.37 -7.66
N SER A 308 -4.23 -7.03 -8.38
CA SER A 308 -3.16 -7.99 -8.68
C SER A 308 -2.46 -8.48 -7.42
N LEU A 309 -2.11 -7.58 -6.48
CA LEU A 309 -1.55 -7.97 -5.19
C LEU A 309 -2.50 -8.85 -4.37
N LEU A 310 -3.81 -8.60 -4.45
CA LEU A 310 -4.85 -9.43 -3.83
C LEU A 310 -4.82 -10.85 -4.42
N LEU A 311 -4.75 -10.98 -5.74
CA LEU A 311 -4.66 -12.28 -6.43
C LEU A 311 -3.41 -13.06 -5.99
N ASP A 312 -2.24 -12.41 -5.99
CA ASP A 312 -0.98 -13.03 -5.54
C ASP A 312 -1.09 -13.50 -4.08
N HIS A 313 -1.62 -12.64 -3.21
CA HIS A 313 -1.83 -12.96 -1.80
C HIS A 313 -2.76 -14.17 -1.60
N LEU A 314 -3.82 -14.30 -2.38
CA LEU A 314 -4.73 -15.44 -2.33
C LEU A 314 -4.15 -16.73 -2.94
N GLY A 315 -2.96 -16.67 -3.54
CA GLY A 315 -2.27 -17.80 -4.15
C GLY A 315 -2.56 -17.98 -5.64
N TYR A 316 -3.15 -16.98 -6.30
CA TYR A 316 -3.42 -16.97 -7.73
C TYR A 316 -2.33 -16.20 -8.49
N ALA A 317 -1.06 -16.59 -8.31
CA ALA A 317 0.11 -15.89 -8.83
C ALA A 317 0.10 -15.74 -10.37
N ASP A 318 -0.37 -16.75 -11.09
CA ASP A 318 -0.48 -16.68 -12.56
C ASP A 318 -1.49 -15.60 -12.99
N ALA A 319 -2.63 -15.52 -12.31
CA ALA A 319 -3.65 -14.50 -12.57
C ALA A 319 -3.11 -13.08 -12.23
N ALA A 320 -2.38 -12.94 -11.14
CA ALA A 320 -1.70 -11.69 -10.79
C ALA A 320 -0.72 -11.26 -11.90
N THR A 321 0.10 -12.18 -12.40
CA THR A 321 1.05 -11.94 -13.50
C THR A 321 0.34 -11.50 -14.78
N VAL A 322 -0.80 -12.10 -15.10
CA VAL A 322 -1.61 -11.73 -16.27
C VAL A 322 -2.14 -10.29 -16.13
N VAL A 323 -2.65 -9.90 -14.95
CA VAL A 323 -3.09 -8.52 -14.68
C VAL A 323 -1.94 -7.54 -14.82
N GLU A 324 -0.79 -7.82 -14.21
CA GLU A 324 0.40 -6.94 -14.32
C GLU A 324 0.87 -6.80 -15.77
N SER A 325 0.89 -7.88 -16.53
CA SER A 325 1.28 -7.86 -17.95
C SER A 325 0.32 -7.02 -18.79
N ALA A 326 -0.98 -7.10 -18.53
CA ALA A 326 -1.99 -6.30 -19.20
C ALA A 326 -1.85 -4.80 -18.87
N VAL A 327 -1.56 -4.48 -17.60
CA VAL A 327 -1.27 -3.11 -17.17
C VAL A 327 0.01 -2.58 -17.84
N LEU A 328 1.08 -3.36 -17.86
CA LEU A 328 2.32 -3.01 -18.55
C LEU A 328 2.09 -2.66 -20.03
N ALA A 329 1.33 -3.49 -20.73
CA ALA A 329 1.02 -3.28 -22.14
C ALA A 329 0.12 -2.03 -22.33
N ASP A 330 -0.85 -1.80 -21.46
CA ASP A 330 -1.69 -0.60 -21.52
C ASP A 330 -0.87 0.68 -21.31
N LEU A 331 0.02 0.69 -20.32
CA LEU A 331 0.87 1.85 -20.03
C LEU A 331 1.85 2.14 -21.18
N ALA A 332 2.43 1.10 -21.79
CA ALA A 332 3.36 1.24 -22.91
C ALA A 332 2.69 1.85 -24.17
N ASP A 333 1.41 1.55 -24.38
CA ASP A 333 0.64 2.03 -25.53
C ASP A 333 -0.05 3.39 -25.28
N ARG A 334 0.07 3.97 -24.10
CA ARG A 334 -0.55 5.28 -23.79
C ARG A 334 0.10 6.40 -24.58
N VAL A 335 -0.74 7.18 -25.27
CA VAL A 335 -0.29 8.36 -25.99
C VAL A 335 -0.17 9.53 -25.02
N PRO A 336 1.00 10.15 -24.86
CA PRO A 336 1.18 11.31 -23.98
C PRO A 336 0.20 12.43 -24.31
N GLY A 337 -0.51 12.93 -23.30
CA GLY A 337 -1.49 14.00 -23.43
C GLY A 337 -2.89 13.58 -23.94
N ALA A 338 -3.09 12.32 -24.32
CA ALA A 338 -4.42 11.81 -24.62
C ALA A 338 -5.18 11.50 -23.32
N ALA A 339 -6.28 12.21 -23.10
CA ALA A 339 -7.17 11.92 -21.95
C ALA A 339 -7.99 10.67 -22.24
N ARG A 340 -8.01 9.74 -21.27
CA ARG A 340 -8.90 8.58 -21.24
C ARG A 340 -9.75 8.65 -19.98
N THR A 341 -10.97 8.19 -20.09
CA THR A 341 -11.83 8.05 -18.90
C THR A 341 -11.39 6.89 -18.03
N THR A 342 -11.80 6.90 -16.76
CA THR A 342 -11.58 5.82 -15.80
C THR A 342 -12.05 4.47 -16.38
N ALA A 343 -13.25 4.45 -16.96
CA ALA A 343 -13.81 3.25 -17.58
C ALA A 343 -13.01 2.79 -18.82
N GLU A 344 -12.58 3.71 -19.71
CA GLU A 344 -11.80 3.35 -20.89
C GLU A 344 -10.45 2.72 -20.53
N VAL A 345 -9.82 3.14 -19.44
CA VAL A 345 -8.57 2.51 -18.95
C VAL A 345 -8.88 1.09 -18.44
N GLY A 346 -9.90 0.93 -17.61
CA GLY A 346 -10.27 -0.39 -17.08
C GLY A 346 -10.71 -1.37 -18.18
N ASP A 347 -11.49 -0.90 -19.16
CA ASP A 347 -11.91 -1.70 -20.32
C ASP A 347 -10.72 -2.17 -21.16
N SER A 348 -9.77 -1.26 -21.43
CA SER A 348 -8.56 -1.60 -22.19
C SER A 348 -7.73 -2.68 -21.50
N ILE A 349 -7.55 -2.58 -20.17
CA ILE A 349 -6.79 -3.58 -19.40
C ILE A 349 -7.55 -4.92 -19.38
N ALA A 350 -8.87 -4.89 -19.15
CA ALA A 350 -9.70 -6.11 -19.15
C ALA A 350 -9.70 -6.83 -20.51
N GLN A 351 -9.76 -6.08 -21.61
CA GLN A 351 -9.68 -6.66 -22.97
C GLN A 351 -8.35 -7.35 -23.23
N ARG A 352 -7.23 -6.80 -22.76
CA ARG A 352 -5.88 -7.41 -22.90
C ARG A 352 -5.73 -8.72 -22.13
N ILE A 353 -6.56 -8.95 -21.11
CA ILE A 353 -6.60 -10.21 -20.35
C ILE A 353 -7.41 -11.26 -21.10
N SER A 354 -8.50 -10.84 -21.76
CA SER A 354 -9.45 -11.75 -22.42
C SER A 354 -9.02 -12.19 -23.82
N GLY A 355 -8.15 -11.44 -24.49
CA GLY A 355 -7.74 -11.68 -25.88
C GLY A 355 -6.40 -12.22 -26.05
#